data_2fd88bc4fe9dbc3c1306ed8236e1889b
#
_entry.id   2fd88bc4fe9dbc3c1306ed8236e1889b
#
_cell.length_a   1.000
_cell.length_b   1.000
_cell.length_c   1.000
_cell.angle_alpha   90.00
_cell.angle_beta   90.00
_cell.angle_gamma   90.00
#
_symmetry.space_group_name_H-M   'P 1'
#
loop_
_entity.id
_entity.type
_entity.pdbx_description
1 polymer ?
#
loop_
_entity_poly.entity_id
_entity_poly.type
_entity_poly.pdbx_seq_one_letter_code
_entity_poly.pdbx_strand_id
1 'polypeptide(L)'
;NCKKIFSFYSNSVDANADIAVFPELAITGYPPQDLLLEQSFVDRNVQELEALTSVVDDVPMVVGYVQPIGKNLYNSAALLQNGEISGRYDKVLLPTYDVFDEDRYFTAGEKRSPLKAKIGKETIFLGVEICEDMWDEDYTCKVTDELVDAGAKMILNISSSPFSEGKFCERERLIKRHVDRCRVPFLYCNLVGG
;
A
#
# COMPACT_ATOMS: atom_id res chain seq x y z
N ASN A 1 -7.32 9.98 -11.07
CA ASN A 1 -7.45 9.20 -9.82
C ASN A 1 -7.43 10.12 -8.59
N CYS A 2 -6.52 11.10 -8.49
CA CYS A 2 -6.35 11.94 -7.28
C CYS A 2 -7.58 12.72 -6.84
N LYS A 3 -8.39 13.24 -7.77
CA LYS A 3 -9.69 13.84 -7.43
C LYS A 3 -10.62 12.87 -6.70
N LYS A 4 -10.63 11.61 -7.12
CA LYS A 4 -11.43 10.55 -6.49
C LYS A 4 -10.87 10.19 -5.11
N ILE A 5 -9.54 10.05 -5.01
CA ILE A 5 -8.85 9.83 -3.73
C ILE A 5 -9.18 10.94 -2.74
N PHE A 6 -9.04 12.19 -3.15
CA PHE A 6 -9.38 13.36 -2.34
C PHE A 6 -10.85 13.35 -1.87
N SER A 7 -11.80 13.05 -2.77
CA SER A 7 -13.21 12.97 -2.41
C SER A 7 -13.49 11.88 -1.36
N PHE A 8 -12.89 10.71 -1.53
CA PHE A 8 -13.02 9.62 -0.54
C PHE A 8 -12.34 9.97 0.78
N TYR A 9 -11.19 10.64 0.75
CA TYR A 9 -10.52 11.12 1.95
C TYR A 9 -11.40 12.11 2.72
N SER A 10 -11.96 13.12 2.05
CA SER A 10 -12.89 14.08 2.68
C SER A 10 -14.08 13.36 3.32
N ASN A 11 -14.69 12.40 2.62
CA ASN A 11 -15.78 11.62 3.17
C ASN A 11 -15.36 10.80 4.40
N SER A 12 -14.12 10.29 4.43
CA SER A 12 -13.58 9.57 5.59
C SER A 12 -13.42 10.48 6.80
N VAL A 13 -12.91 11.70 6.58
CA VAL A 13 -12.80 12.72 7.64
C VAL A 13 -14.20 13.09 8.19
N ASP A 14 -15.16 13.35 7.31
CA ASP A 14 -16.54 13.67 7.70
C ASP A 14 -17.21 12.53 8.48
N ALA A 15 -16.83 11.29 8.16
CA ALA A 15 -17.30 10.09 8.86
C ALA A 15 -16.54 9.80 10.18
N ASN A 16 -15.62 10.66 10.61
CA ASN A 16 -14.76 10.47 11.78
C ASN A 16 -13.93 9.18 11.72
N ALA A 17 -13.41 8.82 10.55
CA ALA A 17 -12.50 7.69 10.42
C ALA A 17 -11.16 7.98 11.11
N ASP A 18 -10.57 6.95 11.71
CA ASP A 18 -9.25 7.03 12.35
C ASP A 18 -8.10 7.03 11.33
N ILE A 19 -8.32 6.44 10.14
CA ILE A 19 -7.35 6.34 9.04
C ILE A 19 -8.09 6.12 7.73
N ALA A 20 -7.58 6.70 6.63
CA ALA A 20 -8.03 6.42 5.27
C ALA A 20 -6.99 5.55 4.54
N VAL A 21 -7.42 4.44 3.92
CA VAL A 21 -6.54 3.50 3.24
C VAL A 21 -6.97 3.35 1.79
N PHE A 22 -6.03 3.58 0.86
CA PHE A 22 -6.24 3.49 -0.57
C PHE A 22 -5.43 2.35 -1.18
N PRO A 23 -5.91 1.77 -2.30
CA PRO A 23 -5.28 0.61 -2.91
C PRO A 23 -3.85 0.82 -3.40
N GLU A 24 -3.21 -0.30 -3.77
CA GLU A 24 -1.95 -0.36 -4.50
C GLU A 24 -2.02 0.49 -5.77
N LEU A 25 -0.96 1.28 -6.03
CA LEU A 25 -0.82 2.17 -7.19
C LEU A 25 -2.06 3.05 -7.47
N ALA A 26 -2.78 3.46 -6.43
CA ALA A 26 -4.04 4.21 -6.54
C ALA A 26 -3.87 5.52 -7.31
N ILE A 27 -2.71 6.16 -7.25
CA ILE A 27 -2.42 7.43 -7.95
C ILE A 27 -2.32 7.18 -9.46
N THR A 28 -1.51 6.23 -9.90
CA THR A 28 -1.33 5.90 -11.32
C THR A 28 -2.49 5.09 -11.90
N GLY A 29 -3.11 4.24 -11.09
CA GLY A 29 -3.93 3.11 -11.51
C GLY A 29 -3.07 1.86 -11.73
N TYR A 30 -3.70 0.69 -11.76
CA TYR A 30 -3.04 -0.60 -11.89
C TYR A 30 -3.61 -1.38 -13.08
N PRO A 31 -2.78 -2.03 -13.91
CA PRO A 31 -1.33 -1.91 -13.98
C PRO A 31 -0.88 -0.74 -14.90
N PRO A 32 0.11 0.06 -14.48
CA PRO A 32 0.60 1.17 -15.30
C PRO A 32 1.48 0.73 -16.49
N GLN A 33 2.09 -0.45 -16.41
CA GLN A 33 2.89 -1.09 -17.48
C GLN A 33 3.91 -0.11 -18.13
N ASP A 34 4.00 -0.09 -19.46
CA ASP A 34 4.98 0.71 -20.22
C ASP A 34 4.87 2.22 -20.00
N LEU A 35 3.78 2.73 -19.39
CA LEU A 35 3.70 4.12 -18.96
C LEU A 35 4.79 4.48 -17.95
N LEU A 36 5.30 3.49 -17.21
CA LEU A 36 6.42 3.68 -16.28
C LEU A 36 7.75 4.00 -16.96
N LEU A 37 7.88 3.74 -18.27
CA LEU A 37 9.05 4.11 -19.06
C LEU A 37 9.03 5.60 -19.45
N GLU A 38 7.88 6.26 -19.32
CA GLU A 38 7.70 7.67 -19.62
C GLU A 38 7.98 8.52 -18.39
N GLN A 39 9.12 9.25 -18.37
CA GLN A 39 9.53 10.08 -17.24
C GLN A 39 8.43 11.08 -16.82
N SER A 40 7.74 11.69 -17.79
CA SER A 40 6.65 12.64 -17.52
C SER A 40 5.47 12.02 -16.77
N PHE A 41 5.19 10.73 -16.97
CA PHE A 41 4.17 10.00 -16.23
C PHE A 41 4.59 9.77 -14.78
N VAL A 42 5.86 9.37 -14.56
CA VAL A 42 6.42 9.19 -13.21
C VAL A 42 6.48 10.52 -12.45
N ASP A 43 6.94 11.59 -13.11
CA ASP A 43 7.00 12.93 -12.51
C ASP A 43 5.59 13.42 -12.10
N ARG A 44 4.59 13.18 -12.95
CA ARG A 44 3.20 13.52 -12.65
C ARG A 44 2.66 12.76 -11.45
N ASN A 45 2.97 11.47 -11.33
CA ASN A 45 2.59 10.67 -10.16
C ASN A 45 3.16 11.26 -8.86
N VAL A 46 4.42 11.72 -8.86
CA VAL A 46 5.04 12.38 -7.69
C VAL A 46 4.34 13.70 -7.37
N GLN A 47 4.09 14.54 -8.38
CA GLN A 47 3.35 15.81 -8.20
C GLN A 47 1.94 15.61 -7.62
N GLU A 48 1.24 14.57 -8.07
CA GLU A 48 -0.08 14.23 -7.54
C GLU A 48 0.00 13.74 -6.08
N LEU A 49 1.05 12.99 -5.70
CA LEU A 49 1.29 12.62 -4.30
C LEU A 49 1.55 13.86 -3.44
N GLU A 50 2.39 14.79 -3.89
CA GLU A 50 2.66 16.06 -3.19
C GLU A 50 1.37 16.88 -3.00
N ALA A 51 0.54 16.96 -4.04
CA ALA A 51 -0.75 17.63 -3.96
C ALA A 51 -1.70 16.97 -2.96
N LEU A 52 -1.76 15.64 -2.90
CA LEU A 52 -2.51 14.89 -1.88
C LEU A 52 -1.94 15.16 -0.48
N THR A 53 -0.62 15.12 -0.34
CA THR A 53 0.06 15.35 0.94
C THR A 53 -0.32 16.69 1.54
N SER A 54 -0.42 17.74 0.72
CA SER A 54 -0.75 19.11 1.18
C SER A 54 -2.18 19.27 1.76
N VAL A 55 -3.06 18.32 1.49
CA VAL A 55 -4.47 18.36 1.94
C VAL A 55 -4.80 17.32 3.01
N VAL A 56 -3.84 16.47 3.38
CA VAL A 56 -4.00 15.51 4.47
C VAL A 56 -3.61 16.15 5.79
N ASP A 57 -4.55 16.19 6.72
CA ASP A 57 -4.39 16.76 8.06
C ASP A 57 -4.30 15.67 9.13
N ASP A 58 -5.04 15.77 10.22
CA ASP A 58 -4.97 14.90 11.40
C ASP A 58 -5.27 13.42 11.09
N VAL A 59 -6.24 13.14 10.19
CA VAL A 59 -6.57 11.76 9.79
C VAL A 59 -5.50 11.24 8.84
N PRO A 60 -4.67 10.26 9.21
CA PRO A 60 -3.62 9.75 8.34
C PRO A 60 -4.21 9.06 7.10
N MET A 61 -3.47 9.14 5.98
CA MET A 61 -3.79 8.47 4.73
C MET A 61 -2.67 7.50 4.35
N VAL A 62 -3.02 6.26 4.00
CA VAL A 62 -2.13 5.33 3.31
C VAL A 62 -2.55 5.24 1.85
N VAL A 63 -1.63 5.51 0.92
CA VAL A 63 -1.92 5.53 -0.52
C VAL A 63 -0.81 4.90 -1.35
N GLY A 64 -1.20 4.04 -2.31
CA GLY A 64 -0.29 3.40 -3.24
C GLY A 64 0.12 4.33 -4.40
N TYR A 65 1.42 4.37 -4.71
CA TYR A 65 2.01 5.22 -5.73
C TYR A 65 3.31 4.63 -6.28
N VAL A 66 3.88 5.24 -7.31
CA VAL A 66 5.21 4.91 -7.85
C VAL A 66 6.26 5.83 -7.24
N GLN A 67 7.27 5.25 -6.58
CA GLN A 67 8.39 6.00 -6.01
C GLN A 67 9.63 5.90 -6.90
N PRO A 68 10.09 6.99 -7.54
CA PRO A 68 11.38 7.01 -8.20
C PRO A 68 12.51 7.26 -7.19
N ILE A 69 13.61 6.48 -7.30
CA ILE A 69 14.86 6.70 -6.55
C ILE A 69 16.03 6.48 -7.50
N GLY A 70 16.69 7.54 -7.93
CA GLY A 70 17.73 7.48 -8.94
C GLY A 70 17.19 6.93 -10.26
N LYS A 71 17.63 5.76 -10.68
CA LYS A 71 17.15 5.08 -11.90
C LYS A 71 16.10 4.01 -11.63
N ASN A 72 15.82 3.72 -10.36
CA ASN A 72 14.93 2.66 -9.96
C ASN A 72 13.52 3.21 -9.66
N LEU A 73 12.51 2.40 -9.97
CA LEU A 73 11.13 2.65 -9.57
C LEU A 73 10.71 1.60 -8.53
N TYR A 74 9.90 2.01 -7.58
CA TYR A 74 9.35 1.15 -6.55
C TYR A 74 7.83 1.24 -6.55
N ASN A 75 7.16 0.11 -6.42
CA ASN A 75 5.74 0.04 -6.08
C ASN A 75 5.64 0.32 -4.58
N SER A 76 5.12 1.48 -4.21
CA SER A 76 5.24 2.01 -2.86
C SER A 76 3.90 2.41 -2.24
N ALA A 77 3.85 2.39 -0.92
CA ALA A 77 2.80 2.98 -0.11
C ALA A 77 3.37 4.17 0.68
N ALA A 78 2.74 5.32 0.58
CA ALA A 78 3.04 6.48 1.41
C ALA A 78 2.06 6.56 2.57
N LEU A 79 2.57 6.87 3.77
CA LEU A 79 1.79 7.33 4.91
C LEU A 79 1.87 8.85 4.95
N LEU A 80 0.74 9.51 4.69
CA LEU A 80 0.59 10.95 4.70
C LEU A 80 -0.10 11.38 5.99
N GLN A 81 0.41 12.41 6.64
CA GLN A 81 -0.20 12.98 7.85
C GLN A 81 0.31 14.39 8.09
N ASN A 82 -0.55 15.32 8.51
CA ASN A 82 -0.22 16.70 8.87
C ASN A 82 0.58 17.44 7.77
N GLY A 83 0.21 17.28 6.51
CA GLY A 83 0.87 17.92 5.39
C GLY A 83 2.24 17.33 5.02
N GLU A 84 2.60 16.17 5.54
CA GLU A 84 3.90 15.53 5.34
C GLU A 84 3.78 14.05 4.95
N ILE A 85 4.78 13.55 4.23
CA ILE A 85 4.99 12.10 4.04
C ILE A 85 5.72 11.60 5.29
N SER A 86 4.98 11.07 6.25
CA SER A 86 5.52 10.61 7.54
C SER A 86 6.16 9.22 7.47
N GLY A 87 5.95 8.48 6.37
CA GLY A 87 6.58 7.20 6.16
C GLY A 87 6.32 6.62 4.77
N ARG A 88 7.18 5.66 4.38
CA ARG A 88 7.08 4.94 3.11
C ARG A 88 7.41 3.47 3.31
N TYR A 89 6.67 2.62 2.60
CA TYR A 89 6.96 1.20 2.44
C TYR A 89 7.06 0.88 0.94
N ASP A 90 8.05 0.09 0.56
CA ASP A 90 8.27 -0.36 -0.81
C ASP A 90 7.98 -1.86 -0.89
N LYS A 91 7.18 -2.29 -1.86
CA LYS A 91 6.79 -3.69 -2.07
C LYS A 91 8.01 -4.60 -2.16
N VAL A 92 7.99 -5.69 -1.40
CA VAL A 92 9.12 -6.62 -1.29
C VAL A 92 9.00 -7.78 -2.28
N LEU A 93 7.81 -8.36 -2.40
CA LEU A 93 7.55 -9.48 -3.28
C LEU A 93 6.95 -9.00 -4.60
N LEU A 94 7.71 -9.11 -5.70
CA LEU A 94 7.30 -8.69 -7.02
C LEU A 94 6.85 -9.94 -7.83
N PRO A 95 5.54 -10.08 -8.12
CA PRO A 95 5.06 -11.22 -8.88
C PRO A 95 5.48 -11.12 -10.35
N THR A 96 5.90 -12.28 -10.93
CA THR A 96 6.35 -12.43 -12.32
C THR A 96 5.62 -13.57 -13.02
N TYR A 97 4.47 -13.95 -12.51
CA TYR A 97 3.67 -15.07 -12.99
C TYR A 97 2.29 -14.58 -13.44
N ASP A 98 1.61 -15.41 -14.26
CA ASP A 98 0.28 -15.14 -14.80
C ASP A 98 0.23 -13.81 -15.58
N VAL A 99 -0.53 -12.84 -15.14
CA VAL A 99 -0.67 -11.50 -15.76
C VAL A 99 0.32 -10.48 -15.23
N PHE A 100 1.15 -10.88 -14.26
CA PHE A 100 2.08 -9.99 -13.58
C PHE A 100 3.47 -10.04 -14.21
N ASP A 101 4.11 -8.87 -14.30
CA ASP A 101 5.48 -8.69 -14.80
C ASP A 101 6.12 -7.50 -14.04
N GLU A 102 6.03 -7.54 -12.71
CA GLU A 102 6.39 -6.38 -11.89
C GLU A 102 7.90 -6.15 -11.80
N ASP A 103 8.74 -7.19 -11.81
CA ASP A 103 10.19 -7.06 -11.76
C ASP A 103 10.80 -6.42 -13.03
N ARG A 104 10.03 -6.38 -14.13
CA ARG A 104 10.40 -5.63 -15.33
C ARG A 104 10.48 -4.12 -15.10
N TYR A 105 9.66 -3.60 -14.18
CA TYR A 105 9.49 -2.16 -13.96
C TYR A 105 9.95 -1.71 -12.58
N PHE A 106 9.79 -2.55 -11.58
CA PHE A 106 10.01 -2.19 -10.19
C PHE A 106 11.22 -2.90 -9.59
N THR A 107 11.85 -2.23 -8.66
CA THR A 107 12.88 -2.81 -7.78
C THR A 107 12.22 -3.24 -6.48
N ALA A 108 12.55 -4.42 -5.98
CA ALA A 108 12.05 -4.92 -4.71
C ALA A 108 12.51 -4.06 -3.53
N GLY A 109 11.59 -3.81 -2.59
CA GLY A 109 11.90 -3.15 -1.33
C GLY A 109 12.77 -4.04 -0.43
N GLU A 110 13.65 -3.41 0.35
CA GLU A 110 14.55 -4.12 1.27
C GLU A 110 14.10 -4.04 2.73
N LYS A 111 13.30 -3.02 3.09
CA LYS A 111 12.93 -2.72 4.47
C LYS A 111 11.56 -3.27 4.82
N ARG A 112 11.48 -4.03 5.91
CA ARG A 112 10.24 -4.50 6.55
C ARG A 112 10.12 -3.85 7.93
N SER A 113 9.83 -2.55 7.93
CA SER A 113 9.71 -1.77 9.16
C SER A 113 8.33 -1.13 9.22
N PRO A 114 7.62 -1.24 10.36
CA PRO A 114 6.32 -0.60 10.53
C PRO A 114 6.39 0.92 10.39
N LEU A 115 5.36 1.50 9.80
CA LEU A 115 5.19 2.95 9.72
C LEU A 115 4.52 3.48 10.98
N LYS A 116 4.98 4.64 11.42
CA LYS A 116 4.50 5.27 12.64
C LYS A 116 3.40 6.27 12.32
N ALA A 117 2.15 5.95 12.65
CA ALA A 117 0.99 6.83 12.51
C ALA A 117 0.55 7.40 13.87
N LYS A 118 0.10 8.64 13.88
CA LYS A 118 -0.53 9.26 15.04
C LYS A 118 -2.05 9.22 14.83
N ILE A 119 -2.78 8.50 15.65
CA ILE A 119 -4.24 8.37 15.62
C ILE A 119 -4.81 8.93 16.91
N GLY A 120 -5.45 10.10 16.81
CA GLY A 120 -5.88 10.84 18.00
C GLY A 120 -4.69 11.18 18.91
N LYS A 121 -4.69 10.67 20.15
CA LYS A 121 -3.60 10.87 21.10
C LYS A 121 -2.55 9.77 21.12
N GLU A 122 -2.78 8.69 20.38
CA GLU A 122 -1.93 7.51 20.40
C GLU A 122 -1.01 7.46 19.18
N THR A 123 0.11 6.78 19.35
CA THR A 123 1.01 6.42 18.24
C THR A 123 0.90 4.94 17.99
N ILE A 124 0.55 4.57 16.77
CA ILE A 124 0.39 3.19 16.34
C ILE A 124 1.44 2.86 15.28
N PHE A 125 2.04 1.67 15.41
CA PHE A 125 2.96 1.12 14.42
C PHE A 125 2.18 0.25 13.45
N LEU A 126 2.06 0.71 12.20
CA LEU A 126 1.31 0.06 11.12
C LEU A 126 2.28 -0.77 10.27
N GLY A 127 2.07 -2.06 10.19
CA GLY A 127 2.70 -2.94 9.20
C GLY A 127 2.01 -2.74 7.86
N VAL A 128 2.55 -1.88 7.01
CA VAL A 128 2.03 -1.71 5.65
C VAL A 128 2.70 -2.71 4.74
N GLU A 129 1.92 -3.42 3.95
CA GLU A 129 2.36 -4.37 2.94
C GLU A 129 1.54 -4.22 1.66
N ILE A 130 2.08 -4.65 0.52
CA ILE A 130 1.47 -4.41 -0.77
C ILE A 130 1.21 -5.73 -1.49
N CYS A 131 -0.08 -6.04 -1.69
CA CYS A 131 -0.60 -7.12 -2.53
C CYS A 131 0.11 -8.48 -2.31
N GLU A 132 1.12 -8.79 -3.16
CA GLU A 132 1.89 -10.05 -3.13
C GLU A 132 2.58 -10.30 -1.80
N ASP A 133 2.93 -9.26 -1.05
CA ASP A 133 3.63 -9.40 0.23
C ASP A 133 2.90 -10.32 1.24
N MET A 134 1.57 -10.42 1.16
CA MET A 134 0.80 -11.36 2.00
C MET A 134 0.77 -12.80 1.45
N TRP A 135 1.12 -13.01 0.17
CA TRP A 135 1.13 -14.34 -0.48
C TRP A 135 2.47 -15.05 -0.32
N ASP A 136 3.06 -14.92 0.84
CA ASP A 136 4.44 -15.27 1.14
C ASP A 136 4.71 -16.79 1.35
N GLU A 137 3.72 -17.67 1.12
CA GLU A 137 3.84 -19.11 1.42
C GLU A 137 5.03 -19.78 0.73
N ASP A 138 5.24 -19.48 -0.55
CA ASP A 138 6.29 -20.06 -1.38
C ASP A 138 7.59 -19.24 -1.38
N TYR A 139 7.62 -18.12 -0.65
CA TYR A 139 8.79 -17.27 -0.52
C TYR A 139 9.57 -17.57 0.77
N THR A 140 10.87 -17.36 0.73
CA THR A 140 11.73 -17.46 1.94
C THR A 140 11.49 -16.29 2.90
N CYS A 141 11.17 -15.11 2.38
CA CYS A 141 10.81 -13.92 3.14
C CYS A 141 9.34 -14.01 3.58
N LYS A 142 9.08 -13.79 4.87
CA LYS A 142 7.75 -13.79 5.47
C LYS A 142 7.39 -12.37 5.89
N VAL A 143 6.94 -11.57 4.92
CA VAL A 143 6.77 -10.11 5.08
C VAL A 143 5.87 -9.76 6.25
N THR A 144 4.70 -10.39 6.36
CA THR A 144 3.76 -10.14 7.46
C THR A 144 4.39 -10.43 8.82
N ASP A 145 5.10 -11.58 8.95
CA ASP A 145 5.74 -11.97 10.22
C ASP A 145 6.86 -10.99 10.57
N GLU A 146 7.71 -10.63 9.61
CA GLU A 146 8.82 -9.70 9.82
C GLU A 146 8.33 -8.30 10.26
N LEU A 147 7.21 -7.81 9.69
CA LEU A 147 6.58 -6.56 10.11
C LEU A 147 6.06 -6.64 11.55
N VAL A 148 5.43 -7.76 11.93
CA VAL A 148 4.93 -7.95 13.30
C VAL A 148 6.08 -8.10 14.29
N ASP A 149 7.11 -8.86 13.97
CA ASP A 149 8.33 -9.01 14.78
C ASP A 149 9.05 -7.67 14.97
N ALA A 150 8.99 -6.78 13.94
CA ALA A 150 9.50 -5.41 14.04
C ALA A 150 8.60 -4.46 14.84
N GLY A 151 7.46 -4.95 15.34
CA GLY A 151 6.60 -4.22 16.28
C GLY A 151 5.29 -3.68 15.70
N ALA A 152 4.89 -4.08 14.49
CA ALA A 152 3.58 -3.72 13.94
C ALA A 152 2.45 -4.18 14.88
N LYS A 153 1.46 -3.31 15.08
CA LYS A 153 0.27 -3.56 15.90
C LYS A 153 -0.98 -3.85 15.07
N MET A 154 -0.90 -3.61 13.79
CA MET A 154 -1.93 -3.85 12.79
C MET A 154 -1.25 -4.02 11.44
N ILE A 155 -1.78 -4.89 10.59
CA ILE A 155 -1.35 -5.01 9.19
C ILE A 155 -2.36 -4.30 8.29
N LEU A 156 -1.85 -3.52 7.34
CA LEU A 156 -2.60 -2.88 6.27
C LEU A 156 -2.06 -3.39 4.94
N ASN A 157 -2.81 -4.26 4.28
CA ASN A 157 -2.47 -4.72 2.93
C ASN A 157 -3.25 -3.91 1.90
N ILE A 158 -2.53 -3.17 1.06
CA ILE A 158 -3.11 -2.47 -0.08
C ILE A 158 -2.87 -3.27 -1.36
N SER A 159 -3.92 -3.52 -2.12
CA SER A 159 -3.88 -4.45 -3.25
C SER A 159 -4.56 -3.92 -4.50
N SER A 160 -4.13 -4.43 -5.65
CA SER A 160 -4.83 -4.38 -6.93
C SER A 160 -4.96 -5.79 -7.51
N SER A 161 -5.33 -6.75 -6.65
CA SER A 161 -5.43 -8.16 -6.98
C SER A 161 -6.61 -8.43 -7.92
N PRO A 162 -6.41 -9.18 -9.04
CA PRO A 162 -7.45 -9.41 -10.04
C PRO A 162 -8.67 -10.15 -9.48
N PHE A 163 -9.80 -9.90 -10.10
CA PHE A 163 -11.01 -10.66 -9.83
C PHE A 163 -10.93 -12.02 -10.52
N SER A 164 -11.20 -13.10 -9.78
CA SER A 164 -11.47 -14.42 -10.31
C SER A 164 -12.47 -15.15 -9.41
N GLU A 165 -13.16 -16.15 -9.97
CA GLU A 165 -14.11 -16.96 -9.20
C GLU A 165 -13.38 -17.68 -8.05
N GLY A 166 -13.95 -17.61 -6.84
CA GLY A 166 -13.38 -18.21 -5.64
C GLY A 166 -12.24 -17.42 -4.97
N LYS A 167 -11.68 -16.41 -5.63
CA LYS A 167 -10.55 -15.63 -5.10
C LYS A 167 -10.86 -14.92 -3.77
N PHE A 168 -12.12 -14.55 -3.55
CA PHE A 168 -12.56 -13.99 -2.27
C PHE A 168 -12.32 -14.96 -1.10
N CYS A 169 -12.77 -16.22 -1.24
CA CYS A 169 -12.60 -17.22 -0.19
C CYS A 169 -11.11 -17.58 0.05
N GLU A 170 -10.31 -17.55 -1.01
CA GLU A 170 -8.86 -17.79 -0.92
C GLU A 170 -8.18 -16.67 -0.11
N ARG A 171 -8.48 -15.40 -0.43
CA ARG A 171 -7.99 -14.23 0.34
C ARG A 171 -8.41 -14.28 1.81
N GLU A 172 -9.71 -14.54 2.06
CA GLU A 172 -10.22 -14.64 3.42
C GLU A 172 -9.48 -15.72 4.23
N ARG A 173 -9.25 -16.89 3.63
CA ARG A 173 -8.51 -17.98 4.26
C ARG A 173 -7.06 -17.60 4.55
N LEU A 174 -6.39 -16.93 3.61
CA LEU A 174 -5.02 -16.45 3.77
C LEU A 174 -4.93 -15.42 4.89
N ILE A 175 -5.78 -14.39 4.88
CA ILE A 175 -5.83 -13.36 5.92
C ILE A 175 -6.09 -13.98 7.29
N LYS A 176 -7.03 -14.92 7.41
CA LYS A 176 -7.29 -15.63 8.66
C LYS A 176 -6.04 -16.35 9.18
N ARG A 177 -5.26 -17.01 8.29
CA ARG A 177 -4.00 -17.66 8.69
C ARG A 177 -2.99 -16.65 9.24
N HIS A 178 -2.83 -15.48 8.60
CA HIS A 178 -1.97 -14.41 9.11
C HIS A 178 -2.44 -13.91 10.48
N VAL A 179 -3.74 -13.61 10.63
CA VAL A 179 -4.31 -13.16 11.91
C VAL A 179 -4.12 -14.20 13.01
N ASP A 180 -4.36 -15.49 12.71
CA ASP A 180 -4.19 -16.57 13.68
C ASP A 180 -2.73 -16.76 14.11
N ARG A 181 -1.80 -16.59 13.20
CA ARG A 181 -0.35 -16.70 13.45
C ARG A 181 0.20 -15.49 14.18
N CYS A 182 -0.07 -14.30 13.65
CA CYS A 182 0.57 -13.06 14.11
C CYS A 182 -0.18 -12.37 15.27
N ARG A 183 -1.46 -12.70 15.47
CA ARG A 183 -2.31 -12.16 16.56
C ARG A 183 -2.45 -10.64 16.53
N VAL A 184 -2.41 -10.04 15.36
CA VAL A 184 -2.68 -8.61 15.13
C VAL A 184 -3.86 -8.44 14.17
N PRO A 185 -4.63 -7.34 14.24
CA PRO A 185 -5.64 -7.01 13.26
C PRO A 185 -5.06 -6.91 11.86
N PHE A 186 -5.82 -7.33 10.84
CA PHE A 186 -5.44 -7.29 9.44
C PHE A 186 -6.53 -6.58 8.63
N LEU A 187 -6.19 -5.48 7.97
CA LEU A 187 -7.06 -4.73 7.08
C LEU A 187 -6.60 -4.94 5.64
N TYR A 188 -7.52 -5.33 4.77
CA TYR A 188 -7.27 -5.56 3.36
C TYR A 188 -8.05 -4.56 2.51
N CYS A 189 -7.34 -3.76 1.70
CA CYS A 189 -7.91 -2.76 0.81
C CYS A 189 -7.58 -3.12 -0.65
N ASN A 190 -8.57 -3.55 -1.44
CA ASN A 190 -8.38 -3.89 -2.85
C ASN A 190 -8.97 -2.82 -3.78
N LEU A 191 -8.31 -2.60 -4.91
CA LEU A 191 -8.86 -1.78 -5.99
C LEU A 191 -10.16 -2.40 -6.51
N VAL A 192 -11.19 -1.58 -6.69
CA VAL A 192 -12.46 -1.94 -7.31
C VAL A 192 -12.68 -1.08 -8.55
N GLY A 193 -12.99 -1.74 -9.63
CA GLY A 193 -13.14 -1.11 -10.94
C GLY A 193 -11.84 -1.15 -11.76
N GLY A 194 -11.92 -0.78 -13.01
CA GLY A 194 -10.83 -0.74 -13.99
C GLY A 194 -10.90 0.51 -14.84
#